data_eff4ecfcf9cb5c6152c24058b21a0d65
#
_entry.id   eff4ecfcf9cb5c6152c24058b21a0d65
#
_cell.length_a   1.000
_cell.length_b   1.000
_cell.length_c   1.000
_cell.angle_alpha   90.00
_cell.angle_beta   90.00
_cell.angle_gamma   90.00
#
_symmetry.space_group_name_H-M   'P 1'
#
loop_
_entity.id
_entity.type
_entity.pdbx_description
1 polymer ?
#
loop_
_entity_poly.entity_id
_entity_poly.type
_entity_poly.pdbx_seq_one_letter_code
_entity_poly.pdbx_strand_id
1 'polypeptide(L)'
;TAGNALIIVAVVFGIVGTVLSIRGLARLLSAAAASIKRKATSGLYIFTLRQLYENVVHKYISVSVASILIMLTIMLITDGSVSIMSYGKQITRGSSVYDFTVMGDERMVDEYLSNEKMNSYVTALNRMETGTMKHPVSGEMKSLVDWSGLREQVVLNLPPDVQDPVVEGAVSYEFGSHQPAALILLGFIDTIGAAPHLLPVSSYNRLLEAAGEDPATIRNDEAIFYLNPDFTGNTQDEMFSILERIAMDAQTKGKTLLSIDGQPIVLGSSVPMKGLTADENIKIVTALIVSDEVYYKYVAPDTVTVYYSFCIPRETVEKNGLLQSNMQDEKLL
;
A
#
# COMPACT_ATOMS: atom_id res chain seq x y z
N THR A 1 19.42 -7.11 2.95
CA THR A 1 20.76 -6.75 3.52
C THR A 1 21.60 -5.91 2.55
N ALA A 2 21.55 -6.12 1.23
CA ALA A 2 22.30 -5.32 0.25
C ALA A 2 21.77 -3.86 0.14
N GLY A 3 20.48 -3.64 0.21
CA GLY A 3 19.87 -2.30 0.15
C GLY A 3 20.30 -1.39 1.30
N ASN A 4 20.35 -1.92 2.53
CA ASN A 4 20.80 -1.15 3.69
C ASN A 4 22.27 -0.72 3.60
N ALA A 5 23.14 -1.58 3.02
CA ALA A 5 24.53 -1.24 2.79
C ALA A 5 24.68 -0.11 1.79
N LEU A 6 23.86 -0.08 0.73
CA LEU A 6 23.87 0.93 -0.32
C LEU A 6 23.42 2.30 0.23
N ILE A 7 22.43 2.35 1.08
CA ILE A 7 21.97 3.56 1.77
C ILE A 7 23.06 4.12 2.68
N ILE A 8 23.72 3.27 3.49
CA ILE A 8 24.81 3.70 4.38
C ILE A 8 25.96 4.31 3.53
N VAL A 9 26.34 3.64 2.45
CA VAL A 9 27.38 4.13 1.54
C VAL A 9 26.99 5.49 0.94
N ALA A 10 25.75 5.66 0.45
CA ALA A 10 25.26 6.92 -0.09
C ALA A 10 25.31 8.06 0.95
N VAL A 11 24.89 7.80 2.18
CA VAL A 11 24.95 8.79 3.28
C VAL A 11 26.38 9.19 3.61
N VAL A 12 27.30 8.23 3.71
CA VAL A 12 28.72 8.50 3.95
C VAL A 12 29.32 9.36 2.82
N PHE A 13 29.04 9.01 1.56
CA PHE A 13 29.50 9.80 0.42
C PHE A 13 28.89 11.21 0.41
N GLY A 14 27.63 11.37 0.79
CA GLY A 14 26.97 12.65 0.95
C GLY A 14 27.65 13.55 1.98
N ILE A 15 27.94 13.01 3.15
CA ILE A 15 28.64 13.73 4.24
C ILE A 15 30.04 14.14 3.80
N VAL A 16 30.83 13.23 3.25
CA VAL A 16 32.21 13.49 2.79
C VAL A 16 32.17 14.51 1.64
N GLY A 17 31.27 14.38 0.69
CA GLY A 17 31.08 15.30 -0.42
C GLY A 17 30.75 16.72 0.06
N THR A 18 29.87 16.87 1.04
CA THR A 18 29.51 18.17 1.63
C THR A 18 30.72 18.84 2.28
N VAL A 19 31.48 18.11 3.10
CA VAL A 19 32.69 18.65 3.75
C VAL A 19 33.75 19.07 2.74
N LEU A 20 33.97 18.24 1.71
CA LEU A 20 34.93 18.56 0.63
C LEU A 20 34.50 19.77 -0.20
N SER A 21 33.22 19.91 -0.50
CA SER A 21 32.67 21.05 -1.24
C SER A 21 32.84 22.36 -0.46
N ILE A 22 32.51 22.36 0.84
CA ILE A 22 32.68 23.55 1.69
C ILE A 22 34.13 23.93 1.82
N ARG A 23 35.02 22.94 1.98
CA ARG A 23 36.48 23.17 2.04
C ARG A 23 37.02 23.70 0.68
N GLY A 24 36.52 23.18 -0.43
CA GLY A 24 36.85 23.64 -1.77
C GLY A 24 36.41 25.10 -1.99
N LEU A 25 35.15 25.40 -1.61
CA LEU A 25 34.61 26.77 -1.69
C LEU A 25 35.41 27.76 -0.81
N ALA A 26 35.75 27.35 0.42
CA ALA A 26 36.57 28.15 1.33
C ALA A 26 37.95 28.48 0.71
N ARG A 27 38.58 27.50 0.05
CA ARG A 27 39.87 27.73 -0.66
C ARG A 27 39.72 28.66 -1.88
N LEU A 28 38.64 28.49 -2.66
CA LEU A 28 38.32 29.37 -3.78
C LEU A 28 38.11 30.83 -3.34
N LEU A 29 37.33 31.01 -2.27
CA LEU A 29 37.10 32.33 -1.66
C LEU A 29 38.43 32.96 -1.15
N SER A 30 39.28 32.16 -0.52
CA SER A 30 40.61 32.57 -0.09
C SER A 30 41.47 33.03 -1.26
N ALA A 31 41.52 32.29 -2.38
CA ALA A 31 42.29 32.61 -3.57
C ALA A 31 41.74 33.89 -4.25
N ALA A 32 40.41 33.98 -4.36
CA ALA A 32 39.74 35.18 -4.91
C ALA A 32 40.06 36.43 -4.06
N ALA A 33 39.96 36.29 -2.72
CA ALA A 33 40.29 37.34 -1.79
C ALA A 33 41.77 37.82 -1.93
N ALA A 34 42.69 36.88 -2.10
CA ALA A 34 44.12 37.19 -2.29
C ALA A 34 44.38 37.91 -3.65
N SER A 35 43.66 37.55 -4.73
CA SER A 35 43.78 38.18 -6.04
C SER A 35 43.27 39.64 -6.06
N ILE A 36 42.19 39.90 -5.30
CA ILE A 36 41.57 41.22 -5.23
C ILE A 36 42.31 42.17 -4.27
N LYS A 37 43.01 41.64 -3.27
CA LYS A 37 43.84 42.42 -2.33
C LYS A 37 44.86 43.31 -3.01
N ARG A 38 45.19 43.03 -4.26
CA ARG A 38 46.11 43.79 -5.10
C ARG A 38 45.49 45.10 -5.68
N LYS A 39 44.16 45.28 -5.65
CA LYS A 39 43.45 46.39 -6.28
C LYS A 39 42.57 47.25 -5.36
N ALA A 40 42.33 46.82 -4.12
CA ALA A 40 41.35 47.50 -3.25
C ALA A 40 42.04 48.31 -2.15
N THR A 41 41.89 49.62 -2.20
CA THR A 41 42.38 50.59 -1.20
C THR A 41 41.34 51.05 -0.21
N SER A 42 40.12 50.48 -0.21
CA SER A 42 39.04 50.88 0.69
C SER A 42 39.02 50.03 1.98
N GLY A 43 39.12 50.70 3.15
CA GLY A 43 39.19 50.04 4.45
C GLY A 43 37.97 49.13 4.76
N LEU A 44 36.78 49.50 4.26
CA LEU A 44 35.54 48.70 4.43
C LEU A 44 35.64 47.33 3.72
N TYR A 45 36.24 47.27 2.55
CA TYR A 45 36.40 46.04 1.80
C TYR A 45 37.39 45.08 2.47
N ILE A 46 38.46 45.58 3.04
CA ILE A 46 39.46 44.79 3.78
C ILE A 46 38.80 44.19 5.05
N PHE A 47 37.98 44.95 5.72
CA PHE A 47 37.26 44.49 6.92
C PHE A 47 36.27 43.37 6.60
N THR A 48 35.47 43.55 5.55
CA THR A 48 34.45 42.53 5.12
C THR A 48 35.15 41.23 4.67
N LEU A 49 36.26 41.34 3.91
CA LEU A 49 37.06 40.20 3.49
C LEU A 49 37.70 39.47 4.68
N ARG A 50 38.18 40.19 5.68
CA ARG A 50 38.74 39.60 6.90
C ARG A 50 37.69 38.86 7.68
N GLN A 51 36.49 39.41 7.83
CA GLN A 51 35.34 38.72 8.49
C GLN A 51 34.92 37.48 7.71
N LEU A 52 34.82 37.55 6.38
CA LEU A 52 34.48 36.41 5.54
C LEU A 52 35.51 35.29 5.68
N TYR A 53 36.81 35.65 5.66
CA TYR A 53 37.92 34.72 5.81
C TYR A 53 37.88 34.04 7.18
N GLU A 54 37.66 34.78 8.25
CA GLU A 54 37.62 34.24 9.62
C GLU A 54 36.38 33.34 9.85
N ASN A 55 35.24 33.70 9.30
CA ASN A 55 34.00 32.94 9.50
C ASN A 55 33.87 31.74 8.56
N VAL A 56 34.39 31.80 7.33
CA VAL A 56 34.22 30.72 6.34
C VAL A 56 35.47 29.81 6.29
N VAL A 57 36.68 30.40 6.30
CA VAL A 57 37.91 29.61 6.13
C VAL A 57 38.39 29.01 7.44
N HIS A 58 38.36 29.73 8.53
CA HIS A 58 38.78 29.22 9.84
C HIS A 58 37.74 28.34 10.50
N LYS A 59 36.45 28.63 10.31
CA LYS A 59 35.35 27.88 10.92
C LYS A 59 34.65 26.91 9.95
N TYR A 60 35.36 26.50 8.86
CA TYR A 60 34.76 25.64 7.84
C TYR A 60 34.15 24.34 8.41
N ILE A 61 34.74 23.78 9.47
CA ILE A 61 34.23 22.59 10.15
C ILE A 61 32.84 22.88 10.78
N SER A 62 32.72 24.00 11.52
CA SER A 62 31.44 24.40 12.12
C SER A 62 30.37 24.69 11.07
N VAL A 63 30.75 25.32 9.95
CA VAL A 63 29.86 25.55 8.82
C VAL A 63 29.43 24.23 8.17
N SER A 64 30.36 23.28 8.02
CA SER A 64 30.08 21.95 7.48
C SER A 64 29.09 21.18 8.36
N VAL A 65 29.32 21.18 9.67
CA VAL A 65 28.41 20.52 10.64
C VAL A 65 27.02 21.16 10.59
N ALA A 66 26.94 22.50 10.60
CA ALA A 66 25.67 23.20 10.48
C ALA A 66 24.93 22.87 9.17
N SER A 67 25.66 22.84 8.05
CA SER A 67 25.09 22.49 6.74
C SER A 67 24.57 21.05 6.71
N ILE A 68 25.29 20.10 7.29
CA ILE A 68 24.87 18.71 7.37
C ILE A 68 23.62 18.58 8.26
N LEU A 69 23.57 19.28 9.40
CA LEU A 69 22.39 19.28 10.27
C LEU A 69 21.17 19.87 9.56
N ILE A 70 21.32 20.98 8.86
CA ILE A 70 20.24 21.59 8.07
C ILE A 70 19.77 20.61 6.97
N MET A 71 20.69 19.98 6.25
CA MET A 71 20.38 19.01 5.22
C MET A 71 19.60 17.81 5.79
N LEU A 72 20.04 17.25 6.92
CA LEU A 72 19.35 16.16 7.60
C LEU A 72 17.96 16.59 8.08
N THR A 73 17.83 17.80 8.63
CA THR A 73 16.55 18.34 9.06
C THR A 73 15.57 18.48 7.89
N ILE A 74 16.04 19.04 6.76
CA ILE A 74 15.22 19.15 5.55
C ILE A 74 14.82 17.76 5.04
N MET A 75 15.74 16.80 5.03
CA MET A 75 15.49 15.45 4.60
C MET A 75 14.42 14.78 5.46
N LEU A 76 14.52 14.88 6.79
CA LEU A 76 13.53 14.35 7.74
C LEU A 76 12.16 15.02 7.58
N ILE A 77 12.13 16.35 7.40
CA ILE A 77 10.88 17.08 7.15
C ILE A 77 10.26 16.66 5.82
N THR A 78 11.08 16.48 4.78
CA THR A 78 10.59 16.07 3.45
C THR A 78 10.02 14.65 3.50
N ASP A 79 10.72 13.70 4.09
CA ASP A 79 10.24 12.32 4.28
C ASP A 79 8.96 12.27 5.11
N GLY A 80 8.93 13.01 6.22
CA GLY A 80 7.74 13.14 7.05
C GLY A 80 6.56 13.77 6.30
N SER A 81 6.81 14.82 5.53
CA SER A 81 5.77 15.50 4.73
C SER A 81 5.25 14.64 3.59
N VAL A 82 6.13 13.91 2.90
CA VAL A 82 5.73 12.96 1.83
C VAL A 82 4.90 11.84 2.41
N SER A 83 5.29 11.29 3.56
CA SER A 83 4.53 10.27 4.25
C SER A 83 3.14 10.78 4.64
N ILE A 84 3.05 11.94 5.29
CA ILE A 84 1.77 12.57 5.67
C ILE A 84 0.91 12.90 4.44
N MET A 85 1.50 13.42 3.34
CA MET A 85 0.76 13.67 2.10
C MET A 85 0.30 12.39 1.40
N SER A 86 1.09 11.33 1.46
CA SER A 86 0.72 10.03 0.91
C SER A 86 -0.42 9.42 1.71
N TYR A 87 -0.34 9.42 3.05
CA TYR A 87 -1.44 9.02 3.93
C TYR A 87 -2.68 9.91 3.73
N GLY A 88 -2.52 11.22 3.66
CA GLY A 88 -3.63 12.16 3.42
C GLY A 88 -4.30 11.96 2.06
N LYS A 89 -3.56 11.60 1.01
CA LYS A 89 -4.13 11.27 -0.29
C LYS A 89 -4.81 9.90 -0.31
N GLN A 90 -4.33 8.94 0.47
CA GLN A 90 -5.01 7.66 0.66
C GLN A 90 -6.33 7.85 1.42
N ILE A 91 -6.35 8.66 2.47
CA ILE A 91 -7.57 9.00 3.23
C ILE A 91 -8.58 9.76 2.37
N THR A 92 -8.15 10.70 1.50
CA THR A 92 -9.05 11.46 0.61
C THR A 92 -9.45 10.70 -0.66
N ARG A 93 -8.71 9.67 -1.05
CA ARG A 93 -9.06 8.74 -2.15
C ARG A 93 -9.80 7.51 -1.64
N GLY A 94 -10.26 7.51 -0.39
CA GLY A 94 -10.87 6.36 0.24
C GLY A 94 -11.81 5.63 -0.71
N SER A 95 -11.36 4.47 -1.19
CA SER A 95 -12.18 3.54 -1.94
C SER A 95 -13.23 2.88 -1.03
N SER A 96 -13.09 3.09 0.28
CA SER A 96 -14.01 2.58 1.28
C SER A 96 -15.32 3.34 1.27
N VAL A 97 -16.40 2.58 1.32
CA VAL A 97 -17.78 3.07 1.41
C VAL A 97 -18.12 3.47 2.85
N TYR A 98 -17.41 2.93 3.82
CA TYR A 98 -17.61 3.12 5.25
C TYR A 98 -16.47 3.92 5.87
N ASP A 99 -16.77 4.61 6.98
CA ASP A 99 -15.79 5.42 7.71
C ASP A 99 -14.93 4.59 8.66
N PHE A 100 -15.51 3.54 9.22
CA PHE A 100 -14.87 2.69 10.23
C PHE A 100 -15.10 1.22 9.94
N THR A 101 -14.10 0.41 10.29
CA THR A 101 -14.20 -1.06 10.29
C THR A 101 -13.65 -1.60 11.59
N VAL A 102 -14.39 -2.51 12.23
CA VAL A 102 -13.98 -3.22 13.45
C VAL A 102 -13.96 -4.71 13.15
N MET A 103 -12.95 -5.37 13.64
CA MET A 103 -12.77 -6.82 13.56
C MET A 103 -12.74 -7.39 14.99
N GLY A 104 -13.51 -8.42 15.28
CA GLY A 104 -13.50 -9.01 16.60
C GLY A 104 -14.47 -10.17 16.77
N ASP A 105 -14.57 -10.66 18.01
CA ASP A 105 -15.61 -11.66 18.39
C ASP A 105 -16.99 -11.05 18.18
N GLU A 106 -17.85 -11.79 17.48
CA GLU A 106 -19.18 -11.32 17.08
C GLU A 106 -20.00 -10.82 18.28
N ARG A 107 -19.97 -11.54 19.39
CA ARG A 107 -20.74 -11.16 20.59
C ARG A 107 -20.22 -9.88 21.22
N MET A 108 -18.88 -9.70 21.26
CA MET A 108 -18.28 -8.48 21.81
C MET A 108 -18.59 -7.27 20.94
N VAL A 109 -18.51 -7.42 19.62
CA VAL A 109 -18.81 -6.34 18.70
C VAL A 109 -20.29 -5.99 18.72
N ASP A 110 -21.18 -6.99 18.76
CA ASP A 110 -22.63 -6.76 18.86
C ASP A 110 -23.01 -6.08 20.18
N GLU A 111 -22.41 -6.50 21.30
CA GLU A 111 -22.61 -5.84 22.59
C GLU A 111 -22.14 -4.38 22.56
N TYR A 112 -20.99 -4.12 21.95
CA TYR A 112 -20.43 -2.79 21.80
C TYR A 112 -21.30 -1.89 20.92
N LEU A 113 -21.69 -2.37 19.74
CA LEU A 113 -22.54 -1.62 18.80
C LEU A 113 -23.99 -1.44 19.30
N SER A 114 -24.48 -2.36 20.15
CA SER A 114 -25.81 -2.25 20.79
C SER A 114 -25.83 -1.26 21.94
N ASN A 115 -24.66 -0.79 22.41
CA ASN A 115 -24.60 0.24 23.43
C ASN A 115 -25.37 1.47 22.95
N GLU A 116 -26.26 2.01 23.82
CA GLU A 116 -27.16 3.11 23.49
C GLU A 116 -26.42 4.31 22.88
N LYS A 117 -25.22 4.63 23.38
CA LYS A 117 -24.38 5.70 22.88
C LYS A 117 -23.85 5.41 21.48
N MET A 118 -23.30 4.22 21.24
CA MET A 118 -22.78 3.82 19.92
C MET A 118 -23.88 3.71 18.89
N ASN A 119 -24.98 3.05 19.24
CA ASN A 119 -26.14 2.90 18.36
C ASN A 119 -26.72 4.26 17.91
N SER A 120 -26.61 5.29 18.73
CA SER A 120 -27.04 6.66 18.36
C SER A 120 -26.10 7.34 17.34
N TYR A 121 -24.88 6.86 17.21
CA TYR A 121 -23.88 7.45 16.30
C TYR A 121 -23.82 6.71 14.95
N VAL A 122 -24.06 5.42 14.94
CA VAL A 122 -23.95 4.58 13.74
C VAL A 122 -25.14 4.82 12.81
N THR A 123 -24.88 5.22 11.57
CA THR A 123 -25.94 5.47 10.57
C THR A 123 -26.06 4.40 9.51
N ALA A 124 -25.00 3.65 9.25
CA ALA A 124 -25.00 2.52 8.33
C ALA A 124 -24.09 1.45 8.93
N LEU A 125 -24.56 0.21 8.98
CA LEU A 125 -23.82 -0.93 9.50
C LEU A 125 -23.84 -2.05 8.47
N ASN A 126 -22.66 -2.57 8.12
CA ASN A 126 -22.49 -3.74 7.29
C ASN A 126 -21.66 -4.79 8.02
N ARG A 127 -22.15 -6.03 8.02
CA ARG A 127 -21.42 -7.20 8.48
C ARG A 127 -20.90 -7.95 7.26
N MET A 128 -19.60 -8.09 7.16
CA MET A 128 -18.91 -8.82 6.11
C MET A 128 -18.12 -9.97 6.76
N GLU A 129 -18.10 -11.12 6.12
CA GLU A 129 -17.27 -12.24 6.54
C GLU A 129 -16.33 -12.67 5.45
N THR A 130 -15.13 -13.08 5.84
CA THR A 130 -14.14 -13.72 4.99
C THR A 130 -13.60 -14.95 5.68
N GLY A 131 -13.03 -15.87 4.92
CA GLY A 131 -12.38 -17.03 5.52
C GLY A 131 -11.39 -17.66 4.56
N THR A 132 -10.58 -18.56 5.09
CA THR A 132 -9.63 -19.36 4.32
C THR A 132 -10.06 -20.83 4.31
N MET A 133 -9.53 -21.57 3.34
CA MET A 133 -9.84 -22.99 3.18
C MET A 133 -8.88 -23.83 4.02
N LYS A 134 -9.40 -24.83 4.71
CA LYS A 134 -8.61 -25.89 5.35
C LYS A 134 -8.65 -27.16 4.53
N HIS A 135 -7.54 -27.87 4.50
CA HIS A 135 -7.52 -29.20 3.90
C HIS A 135 -8.33 -30.17 4.76
N PRO A 136 -9.33 -30.87 4.20
CA PRO A 136 -10.25 -31.72 4.98
C PRO A 136 -9.57 -32.84 5.77
N VAL A 137 -8.42 -33.33 5.28
CA VAL A 137 -7.76 -34.54 5.82
C VAL A 137 -6.68 -34.22 6.84
N SER A 138 -5.98 -33.10 6.72
CA SER A 138 -4.82 -32.79 7.57
C SER A 138 -5.08 -31.73 8.63
N GLY A 139 -6.16 -30.98 8.55
CA GLY A 139 -6.41 -29.83 9.41
C GLY A 139 -5.38 -28.70 9.23
N GLU A 140 -4.41 -28.87 8.35
CA GLU A 140 -3.46 -27.85 8.00
C GLU A 140 -4.09 -26.83 7.03
N MET A 141 -3.76 -25.57 7.21
CA MET A 141 -4.12 -24.53 6.23
C MET A 141 -3.32 -24.78 4.96
N LYS A 142 -3.95 -25.41 3.99
CA LYS A 142 -3.39 -25.63 2.66
C LYS A 142 -4.28 -24.96 1.64
N SER A 143 -3.67 -24.19 0.76
CA SER A 143 -4.41 -23.65 -0.37
C SER A 143 -4.92 -24.80 -1.24
N LEU A 144 -6.23 -24.87 -1.40
CA LEU A 144 -6.89 -25.71 -2.39
C LEU A 144 -7.02 -24.97 -3.73
N VAL A 145 -6.57 -23.74 -3.82
CA VAL A 145 -6.58 -22.94 -5.04
C VAL A 145 -5.29 -23.16 -5.78
N ASP A 146 -5.39 -23.64 -7.02
CA ASP A 146 -4.29 -23.70 -7.96
C ASP A 146 -4.34 -22.49 -8.89
N TRP A 147 -3.33 -21.64 -8.77
CA TRP A 147 -3.13 -20.41 -9.54
C TRP A 147 -2.18 -20.56 -10.72
N SER A 148 -1.67 -21.76 -10.97
CA SER A 148 -0.58 -21.97 -11.92
C SER A 148 -0.92 -21.46 -13.32
N GLY A 149 -2.14 -21.68 -13.78
CA GLY A 149 -2.60 -21.20 -15.07
C GLY A 149 -2.66 -19.68 -15.16
N LEU A 150 -3.16 -19.00 -14.12
CA LEU A 150 -3.19 -17.54 -14.08
C LEU A 150 -1.77 -16.97 -14.00
N ARG A 151 -0.93 -17.54 -13.14
CA ARG A 151 0.47 -17.15 -12.99
C ARG A 151 1.22 -17.22 -14.31
N GLU A 152 1.11 -18.33 -15.03
CA GLU A 152 1.73 -18.50 -16.35
C GLU A 152 1.30 -17.40 -17.33
N GLN A 153 -0.01 -17.10 -17.39
CA GLN A 153 -0.51 -16.08 -18.31
C GLN A 153 -0.06 -14.67 -17.89
N VAL A 154 0.07 -14.37 -16.60
CA VAL A 154 0.60 -13.07 -16.13
C VAL A 154 2.07 -12.93 -16.47
N VAL A 155 2.88 -13.99 -16.31
CA VAL A 155 4.30 -13.99 -16.71
C VAL A 155 4.46 -13.67 -18.20
N LEU A 156 3.61 -14.22 -19.07
CA LEU A 156 3.62 -13.91 -20.51
C LEU A 156 3.29 -12.44 -20.84
N ASN A 157 2.72 -11.69 -19.90
CA ASN A 157 2.46 -10.27 -20.04
C ASN A 157 3.58 -9.37 -19.46
N LEU A 158 4.64 -9.95 -18.91
CA LEU A 158 5.81 -9.22 -18.47
C LEU A 158 6.67 -8.77 -19.67
N PRO A 159 7.42 -7.65 -19.53
CA PRO A 159 8.46 -7.31 -20.48
C PRO A 159 9.48 -8.46 -20.65
N PRO A 160 9.99 -8.71 -21.86
CA PRO A 160 10.87 -9.86 -22.12
C PRO A 160 12.14 -9.92 -21.25
N ASP A 161 12.68 -8.78 -20.88
CA ASP A 161 13.86 -8.63 -20.02
C ASP A 161 13.58 -8.99 -18.54
N VAL A 162 12.31 -9.06 -18.15
CA VAL A 162 11.87 -9.41 -16.78
C VAL A 162 11.35 -10.86 -16.71
N GLN A 163 10.92 -11.44 -17.83
CA GLN A 163 10.32 -12.79 -17.84
C GLN A 163 11.30 -13.86 -17.34
N ASP A 164 12.51 -13.93 -17.88
CA ASP A 164 13.49 -14.96 -17.52
C ASP A 164 13.90 -14.88 -16.04
N PRO A 165 14.26 -13.70 -15.49
CA PRO A 165 14.54 -13.54 -14.06
C PRO A 165 13.38 -13.97 -13.16
N VAL A 166 12.14 -13.71 -13.56
CA VAL A 166 10.94 -14.12 -12.80
C VAL A 166 10.77 -15.64 -12.80
N VAL A 167 10.95 -16.28 -13.93
CA VAL A 167 10.87 -17.76 -14.04
C VAL A 167 11.96 -18.43 -13.20
N GLU A 168 13.14 -17.84 -13.13
CA GLU A 168 14.27 -18.33 -12.31
C GLU A 168 14.12 -18.01 -10.81
N GLY A 169 13.08 -17.26 -10.39
CA GLY A 169 12.86 -16.87 -9.01
C GLY A 169 13.86 -15.80 -8.50
N ALA A 170 14.53 -15.12 -9.43
CA ALA A 170 15.55 -14.11 -9.13
C ALA A 170 14.99 -12.71 -8.88
N VAL A 171 13.70 -12.49 -9.08
CA VAL A 171 13.07 -11.17 -8.92
C VAL A 171 12.48 -11.03 -7.52
N SER A 172 12.88 -9.98 -6.83
CA SER A 172 12.23 -9.53 -5.59
C SER A 172 11.05 -8.63 -5.97
N TYR A 173 9.86 -8.96 -5.47
CA TYR A 173 8.68 -8.13 -5.64
C TYR A 173 8.79 -6.92 -4.71
N GLU A 174 9.10 -5.76 -5.27
CA GLU A 174 9.02 -4.50 -4.56
C GLU A 174 7.73 -3.79 -4.98
N PHE A 175 6.80 -3.61 -4.03
CA PHE A 175 5.59 -2.84 -4.28
C PHE A 175 5.95 -1.35 -4.37
N GLY A 176 6.21 -0.88 -5.60
CA GLY A 176 6.63 0.51 -5.87
C GLY A 176 6.05 1.03 -7.19
N SER A 177 5.95 2.36 -7.29
CA SER A 177 5.26 3.10 -8.36
C SER A 177 5.90 3.02 -9.75
N HIS A 178 7.00 2.29 -9.91
CA HIS A 178 7.75 2.21 -11.18
C HIS A 178 7.83 0.79 -11.74
N GLN A 179 7.14 -0.18 -11.14
CA GLN A 179 7.14 -1.54 -11.65
C GLN A 179 6.02 -1.76 -12.66
N PRO A 180 6.22 -2.64 -13.66
CA PRO A 180 5.16 -3.05 -14.58
C PRO A 180 3.95 -3.62 -13.81
N ALA A 181 2.73 -3.25 -14.21
CA ALA A 181 1.52 -3.72 -13.56
C ALA A 181 1.42 -5.25 -13.49
N ALA A 182 1.90 -5.95 -14.53
CA ALA A 182 1.97 -7.41 -14.54
C ALA A 182 2.88 -7.99 -13.44
N LEU A 183 4.00 -7.30 -13.13
CA LEU A 183 4.91 -7.75 -12.06
C LEU A 183 4.29 -7.55 -10.67
N ILE A 184 3.59 -6.44 -10.46
CA ILE A 184 2.85 -6.18 -9.22
C ILE A 184 1.74 -7.22 -9.03
N LEU A 185 0.98 -7.51 -10.10
CA LEU A 185 -0.07 -8.53 -10.10
C LEU A 185 0.50 -9.92 -9.78
N LEU A 186 1.66 -10.27 -10.36
CA LEU A 186 2.34 -11.52 -10.08
C LEU A 186 2.77 -11.60 -8.60
N GLY A 187 3.27 -10.50 -8.03
CA GLY A 187 3.60 -10.40 -6.61
C GLY A 187 2.40 -10.69 -5.71
N PHE A 188 1.22 -10.18 -6.05
CA PHE A 188 -0.02 -10.51 -5.34
C PHE A 188 -0.36 -11.99 -5.43
N ILE A 189 -0.30 -12.58 -6.63
CA ILE A 189 -0.58 -14.02 -6.84
C ILE A 189 0.41 -14.88 -6.04
N ASP A 190 1.70 -14.62 -6.12
CA ASP A 190 2.74 -15.43 -5.48
C ASP A 190 2.75 -15.27 -3.94
N THR A 191 2.44 -14.08 -3.42
CA THR A 191 2.44 -13.82 -1.97
C THR A 191 1.19 -14.36 -1.28
N ILE A 192 0.03 -14.31 -1.95
CA ILE A 192 -1.28 -14.59 -1.36
C ILE A 192 -1.84 -15.91 -1.84
N GLY A 193 -1.32 -16.44 -2.95
CA GLY A 193 -1.77 -17.68 -3.56
C GLY A 193 -1.71 -18.91 -2.64
N ALA A 194 -0.91 -18.85 -1.56
CA ALA A 194 -0.82 -19.96 -0.60
C ALA A 194 -2.09 -20.13 0.25
N ALA A 195 -2.80 -19.05 0.59
CA ALA A 195 -4.03 -19.10 1.38
C ALA A 195 -4.93 -17.87 1.08
N PRO A 196 -5.57 -17.82 -0.09
CA PRO A 196 -6.41 -16.70 -0.45
C PRO A 196 -7.61 -16.60 0.49
N HIS A 197 -7.98 -15.38 0.86
CA HIS A 197 -9.26 -15.14 1.50
C HIS A 197 -10.38 -15.37 0.48
N LEU A 198 -11.38 -16.14 0.86
CA LEU A 198 -12.65 -16.21 0.15
C LEU A 198 -13.63 -15.19 0.75
N LEU A 199 -14.40 -14.56 -0.12
CA LEU A 199 -15.45 -13.61 0.23
C LEU A 199 -16.74 -14.06 -0.45
N PRO A 200 -17.85 -14.27 0.27
CA PRO A 200 -19.12 -14.61 -0.33
C PRO A 200 -19.68 -13.40 -1.09
N VAL A 201 -20.22 -13.64 -2.29
CA VAL A 201 -20.75 -12.58 -3.15
C VAL A 201 -21.85 -11.77 -2.47
N SER A 202 -22.63 -12.37 -1.58
CA SER A 202 -23.65 -11.65 -0.81
C SER A 202 -23.05 -10.58 0.11
N SER A 203 -21.87 -10.81 0.69
CA SER A 203 -21.16 -9.82 1.50
C SER A 203 -20.64 -8.68 0.64
N TYR A 204 -20.12 -9.00 -0.54
CA TYR A 204 -19.65 -7.98 -1.49
C TYR A 204 -20.79 -7.15 -2.07
N ASN A 205 -21.92 -7.78 -2.37
CA ASN A 205 -23.10 -7.09 -2.89
C ASN A 205 -23.67 -6.06 -1.90
N ARG A 206 -23.64 -6.34 -0.59
CA ARG A 206 -24.02 -5.32 0.40
C ARG A 206 -23.11 -4.10 0.36
N LEU A 207 -21.83 -4.30 0.08
CA LEU A 207 -20.88 -3.19 -0.10
C LEU A 207 -21.17 -2.41 -1.38
N LEU A 208 -21.44 -3.10 -2.50
CA LEU A 208 -21.80 -2.47 -3.77
C LEU A 208 -23.11 -1.67 -3.64
N GLU A 209 -24.12 -2.24 -3.01
CA GLU A 209 -25.39 -1.56 -2.74
C GLU A 209 -25.19 -0.28 -1.92
N ALA A 210 -24.37 -0.34 -0.87
CA ALA A 210 -24.04 0.84 -0.07
C ALA A 210 -23.26 1.89 -0.86
N ALA A 211 -22.50 1.47 -1.88
CA ALA A 211 -21.80 2.36 -2.81
C ALA A 211 -22.69 2.91 -3.93
N GLY A 212 -23.95 2.44 -4.05
CA GLY A 212 -24.84 2.79 -5.15
C GLY A 212 -24.51 2.10 -6.48
N GLU A 213 -23.78 0.98 -6.43
CA GLU A 213 -23.39 0.17 -7.59
C GLU A 213 -24.32 -1.03 -7.74
N ASP A 214 -24.41 -1.56 -8.95
CA ASP A 214 -25.18 -2.76 -9.23
C ASP A 214 -24.57 -4.02 -8.60
N PRO A 215 -25.39 -4.95 -8.07
CA PRO A 215 -24.91 -6.17 -7.47
C PRO A 215 -24.26 -7.09 -8.50
N ALA A 216 -23.16 -7.75 -8.08
CA ALA A 216 -22.51 -8.77 -8.88
C ALA A 216 -23.29 -10.09 -8.83
N THR A 217 -23.31 -10.80 -9.95
CA THR A 217 -23.84 -12.18 -10.03
C THR A 217 -22.70 -13.12 -10.37
N ILE A 218 -22.45 -14.10 -9.51
CA ILE A 218 -21.35 -15.06 -9.65
C ILE A 218 -21.93 -16.47 -9.60
N ARG A 219 -21.60 -17.31 -10.60
CA ARG A 219 -21.98 -18.72 -10.63
C ARG A 219 -21.05 -19.56 -9.74
N ASN A 220 -21.42 -20.79 -9.46
CA ASN A 220 -20.60 -21.71 -8.63
C ASN A 220 -19.29 -22.16 -9.31
N ASP A 221 -19.18 -22.01 -10.62
CA ASP A 221 -17.98 -22.25 -11.41
C ASP A 221 -17.20 -20.98 -11.75
N GLU A 222 -17.50 -19.86 -11.07
CA GLU A 222 -16.96 -18.54 -11.37
C GLU A 222 -16.43 -17.87 -10.10
N ALA A 223 -15.38 -17.08 -10.24
CA ALA A 223 -14.85 -16.24 -9.19
C ALA A 223 -14.36 -14.91 -9.74
N ILE A 224 -14.39 -13.86 -8.92
CA ILE A 224 -13.81 -12.56 -9.24
C ILE A 224 -12.55 -12.39 -8.38
N PHE A 225 -11.45 -12.02 -9.01
CA PHE A 225 -10.22 -11.70 -8.32
C PHE A 225 -10.30 -10.26 -7.79
N TYR A 226 -10.46 -10.14 -6.47
CA TYR A 226 -10.48 -8.85 -5.79
C TYR A 226 -9.07 -8.35 -5.52
N LEU A 227 -8.81 -7.11 -5.91
CA LEU A 227 -7.62 -6.35 -5.55
C LEU A 227 -8.06 -5.05 -4.87
N ASN A 228 -7.49 -4.79 -3.70
CA ASN A 228 -7.82 -3.57 -2.96
C ASN A 228 -7.32 -2.33 -3.73
N PRO A 229 -8.20 -1.39 -4.08
CA PRO A 229 -7.84 -0.21 -4.88
C PRO A 229 -6.80 0.69 -4.22
N ASP A 230 -6.70 0.68 -2.89
CA ASP A 230 -5.73 1.51 -2.18
C ASP A 230 -4.28 1.02 -2.36
N PHE A 231 -4.08 -0.29 -2.61
CA PHE A 231 -2.76 -0.88 -2.83
C PHE A 231 -2.32 -0.88 -4.29
N THR A 232 -3.25 -0.74 -5.21
CA THR A 232 -2.96 -0.79 -6.65
C THR A 232 -2.55 0.57 -7.21
N GLY A 233 -2.91 1.64 -6.55
CA GLY A 233 -2.54 3.00 -6.93
C GLY A 233 -2.88 3.34 -8.38
N ASN A 234 -1.94 3.94 -9.09
CA ASN A 234 -2.12 4.34 -10.51
C ASN A 234 -2.05 3.15 -11.49
N THR A 235 -1.68 1.95 -11.05
CA THR A 235 -1.56 0.76 -11.90
C THR A 235 -2.81 -0.11 -11.89
N GLN A 236 -3.85 0.27 -11.14
CA GLN A 236 -5.08 -0.49 -11.00
C GLN A 236 -5.74 -0.80 -12.33
N ASP A 237 -5.97 0.22 -13.15
CA ASP A 237 -6.65 0.05 -14.44
C ASP A 237 -5.85 -0.86 -15.39
N GLU A 238 -4.52 -0.76 -15.35
CA GLU A 238 -3.64 -1.61 -16.14
C GLU A 238 -3.67 -3.06 -15.65
N MET A 239 -3.65 -3.32 -14.34
CA MET A 239 -3.77 -4.67 -13.78
C MET A 239 -5.11 -5.31 -14.13
N PHE A 240 -6.22 -4.56 -14.03
CA PHE A 240 -7.53 -5.09 -14.44
C PHE A 240 -7.61 -5.36 -15.93
N SER A 241 -7.06 -4.49 -16.78
CA SER A 241 -6.99 -4.72 -18.22
C SER A 241 -6.18 -5.98 -18.57
N ILE A 242 -5.12 -6.28 -17.82
CA ILE A 242 -4.35 -7.51 -17.97
C ILE A 242 -5.20 -8.73 -17.59
N LEU A 243 -5.85 -8.69 -16.42
CA LEU A 243 -6.72 -9.77 -15.96
C LEU A 243 -7.88 -10.05 -16.91
N GLU A 244 -8.58 -9.03 -17.38
CA GLU A 244 -9.68 -9.15 -18.34
C GLU A 244 -9.21 -9.80 -19.66
N ARG A 245 -8.08 -9.32 -20.20
CA ARG A 245 -7.51 -9.89 -21.43
C ARG A 245 -7.13 -11.36 -21.24
N ILE A 246 -6.52 -11.71 -20.11
CA ILE A 246 -6.17 -13.10 -19.77
C ILE A 246 -7.44 -13.95 -19.64
N ALA A 247 -8.47 -13.46 -18.95
CA ALA A 247 -9.72 -14.17 -18.77
C ALA A 247 -10.45 -14.41 -20.11
N MET A 248 -10.52 -13.41 -20.97
CA MET A 248 -11.12 -13.53 -22.31
C MET A 248 -10.35 -14.53 -23.20
N ASP A 249 -9.02 -14.45 -23.19
CA ASP A 249 -8.16 -15.36 -23.97
C ASP A 249 -8.31 -16.80 -23.48
N ALA A 250 -8.35 -17.01 -22.16
CA ALA A 250 -8.55 -18.32 -21.57
C ALA A 250 -9.92 -18.92 -21.90
N GLN A 251 -10.99 -18.12 -21.81
CA GLN A 251 -12.32 -18.56 -22.20
C GLN A 251 -12.38 -18.97 -23.68
N THR A 252 -11.77 -18.15 -24.55
CA THR A 252 -11.74 -18.45 -26.02
C THR A 252 -10.96 -19.73 -26.34
N LYS A 253 -9.87 -19.99 -25.60
CA LYS A 253 -8.99 -21.14 -25.82
C LYS A 253 -9.35 -22.36 -24.97
N GLY A 254 -10.36 -22.30 -24.11
CA GLY A 254 -10.72 -23.36 -23.17
C GLY A 254 -9.63 -23.68 -22.15
N LYS A 255 -8.83 -22.68 -21.75
CA LYS A 255 -7.76 -22.83 -20.75
C LYS A 255 -8.30 -22.59 -19.33
N THR A 256 -7.89 -23.42 -18.40
CA THR A 256 -8.15 -23.23 -16.97
C THR A 256 -7.10 -22.29 -16.39
N LEU A 257 -7.50 -21.17 -15.84
CA LEU A 257 -6.62 -20.19 -15.20
C LEU A 257 -6.44 -20.51 -13.72
N LEU A 258 -7.50 -21.00 -13.10
CA LEU A 258 -7.54 -21.27 -11.70
C LEU A 258 -8.44 -22.48 -11.42
N SER A 259 -8.16 -23.24 -10.36
CA SER A 259 -9.06 -24.27 -9.88
C SER A 259 -9.20 -24.22 -8.35
N ILE A 260 -10.35 -24.63 -7.84
CA ILE A 260 -10.61 -24.82 -6.41
C ILE A 260 -10.88 -26.30 -6.19
N ASP A 261 -10.06 -26.94 -5.36
CA ASP A 261 -10.12 -28.40 -5.10
C ASP A 261 -10.16 -29.22 -6.38
N GLY A 262 -9.33 -28.84 -7.37
CA GLY A 262 -9.25 -29.46 -8.68
C GLY A 262 -10.43 -29.17 -9.62
N GLN A 263 -11.43 -28.41 -9.17
CA GLN A 263 -12.54 -27.98 -10.03
C GLN A 263 -12.15 -26.69 -10.75
N PRO A 264 -12.24 -26.65 -12.11
CA PRO A 264 -11.95 -25.44 -12.87
C PRO A 264 -12.88 -24.29 -12.45
N ILE A 265 -12.29 -23.10 -12.25
CA ILE A 265 -13.02 -21.87 -11.96
C ILE A 265 -12.74 -20.86 -13.06
N VAL A 266 -13.78 -20.28 -13.59
CA VAL A 266 -13.73 -19.21 -14.59
C VAL A 266 -13.52 -17.88 -13.85
N LEU A 267 -12.53 -17.11 -14.28
CA LEU A 267 -12.45 -15.71 -13.83
C LEU A 267 -13.59 -14.93 -14.47
N GLY A 268 -14.47 -14.41 -13.63
CA GLY A 268 -15.59 -13.56 -14.04
C GLY A 268 -15.13 -12.19 -14.52
N SER A 269 -16.08 -11.45 -15.09
CA SER A 269 -15.87 -10.06 -15.49
C SER A 269 -15.56 -9.19 -14.27
N SER A 270 -14.79 -8.12 -14.48
CA SER A 270 -14.51 -7.15 -13.42
C SER A 270 -15.80 -6.50 -12.90
N VAL A 271 -15.86 -6.33 -11.60
CA VAL A 271 -16.89 -5.54 -10.92
C VAL A 271 -16.24 -4.28 -10.34
N PRO A 272 -17.02 -3.24 -10.05
CA PRO A 272 -16.47 -2.07 -9.37
C PRO A 272 -15.72 -2.50 -8.10
N MET A 273 -14.42 -2.17 -7.99
CA MET A 273 -13.63 -2.50 -6.82
C MET A 273 -13.78 -1.39 -5.78
N LYS A 274 -14.32 -1.77 -4.63
CA LYS A 274 -14.46 -0.88 -3.46
C LYS A 274 -13.60 -1.44 -2.33
N GLY A 275 -13.03 -0.57 -1.50
CA GLY A 275 -12.27 -0.99 -0.33
C GLY A 275 -13.17 -1.77 0.63
N LEU A 276 -12.78 -3.02 0.94
CA LEU A 276 -13.55 -3.90 1.82
C LEU A 276 -13.56 -3.40 3.27
N THR A 277 -12.49 -2.75 3.68
CA THR A 277 -12.30 -2.24 5.04
C THR A 277 -11.87 -0.77 5.00
N ALA A 278 -12.28 0.00 5.99
CA ALA A 278 -11.92 1.41 6.12
C ALA A 278 -10.57 1.61 6.83
N ASP A 279 -10.17 0.66 7.67
CA ASP A 279 -8.96 0.76 8.50
C ASP A 279 -7.71 0.27 7.76
N GLU A 280 -6.62 1.04 7.88
CA GLU A 280 -5.31 0.72 7.29
C GLU A 280 -4.67 -0.54 7.90
N ASN A 281 -4.96 -0.85 9.17
CA ASN A 281 -4.31 -1.95 9.89
C ASN A 281 -4.98 -3.31 9.63
N ILE A 282 -6.21 -3.32 9.12
CA ILE A 282 -7.01 -4.52 8.87
C ILE A 282 -7.43 -4.65 7.40
N LYS A 283 -6.61 -4.12 6.48
CA LYS A 283 -6.90 -4.15 5.04
C LYS A 283 -6.79 -5.56 4.47
N ILE A 284 -7.83 -5.94 3.75
CA ILE A 284 -7.82 -7.12 2.89
C ILE A 284 -7.27 -6.69 1.53
N VAL A 285 -6.04 -7.11 1.24
CA VAL A 285 -5.32 -6.69 0.02
C VAL A 285 -5.86 -7.41 -1.21
N THR A 286 -6.09 -8.72 -1.09
CA THR A 286 -6.66 -9.56 -2.15
C THR A 286 -7.64 -10.56 -1.58
N ALA A 287 -8.61 -10.96 -2.38
CA ALA A 287 -9.56 -12.02 -2.08
C ALA A 287 -10.07 -12.67 -3.37
N LEU A 288 -10.67 -13.84 -3.26
CA LEU A 288 -11.54 -14.39 -4.28
C LEU A 288 -12.99 -14.18 -3.85
N ILE A 289 -13.73 -13.40 -4.62
CA ILE A 289 -15.18 -13.30 -4.45
C ILE A 289 -15.79 -14.48 -5.19
N VAL A 290 -16.52 -15.31 -4.46
CA VAL A 290 -17.15 -16.53 -4.96
C VAL A 290 -18.62 -16.55 -4.64
N SER A 291 -19.39 -17.49 -5.22
CA SER A 291 -20.77 -17.69 -4.82
C SER A 291 -20.87 -18.09 -3.33
N ASP A 292 -21.97 -17.78 -2.69
CA ASP A 292 -22.18 -18.14 -1.27
C ASP A 292 -22.08 -19.67 -1.07
N GLU A 293 -22.56 -20.45 -2.03
CA GLU A 293 -22.48 -21.93 -1.99
C GLU A 293 -21.02 -22.41 -1.96
N VAL A 294 -20.17 -21.85 -2.83
CA VAL A 294 -18.74 -22.16 -2.86
C VAL A 294 -18.04 -21.72 -1.57
N TYR A 295 -18.37 -20.53 -1.06
CA TYR A 295 -17.84 -20.02 0.19
C TYR A 295 -18.12 -21.00 1.35
N TYR A 296 -19.38 -21.31 1.61
CA TYR A 296 -19.77 -22.18 2.72
C TYR A 296 -19.34 -23.65 2.55
N LYS A 297 -19.08 -24.08 1.32
CA LYS A 297 -18.55 -25.42 1.04
C LYS A 297 -17.07 -25.55 1.43
N TYR A 298 -16.25 -24.54 1.16
CA TYR A 298 -14.80 -24.66 1.25
C TYR A 298 -14.17 -23.93 2.42
N VAL A 299 -14.80 -22.88 2.93
CA VAL A 299 -14.27 -22.12 4.08
C VAL A 299 -14.45 -22.91 5.37
N ALA A 300 -13.38 -23.02 6.12
CA ALA A 300 -13.41 -23.64 7.42
C ALA A 300 -14.00 -22.66 8.46
N PRO A 301 -14.99 -23.08 9.27
CA PRO A 301 -15.67 -22.19 10.22
C PRO A 301 -14.74 -21.52 11.23
N ASP A 302 -13.64 -22.17 11.59
CA ASP A 302 -12.63 -21.66 12.53
C ASP A 302 -11.64 -20.68 11.89
N THR A 303 -11.71 -20.46 10.58
CA THR A 303 -10.94 -19.45 9.86
C THR A 303 -11.74 -18.21 9.51
N VAL A 304 -13.04 -18.22 9.79
CA VAL A 304 -13.93 -17.10 9.48
C VAL A 304 -13.57 -15.90 10.33
N THR A 305 -13.35 -14.79 9.67
CA THR A 305 -13.18 -13.48 10.31
C THR A 305 -14.35 -12.60 9.91
N VAL A 306 -14.95 -11.98 10.89
CA VAL A 306 -16.09 -11.07 10.70
C VAL A 306 -15.62 -9.63 10.85
N TYR A 307 -16.02 -8.82 9.90
CA TYR A 307 -15.75 -7.38 9.86
C TYR A 307 -17.07 -6.64 9.95
N TYR A 308 -17.11 -5.64 10.81
CA TYR A 308 -18.23 -4.73 10.96
C TYR A 308 -17.79 -3.35 10.46
N SER A 309 -18.38 -2.90 9.36
CA SER A 309 -18.10 -1.59 8.77
C SER A 309 -19.28 -0.68 8.95
N PHE A 310 -19.05 0.57 9.37
CA PHE A 310 -20.11 1.53 9.65
C PHE A 310 -19.70 2.96 9.34
N CYS A 311 -20.70 3.83 9.23
CA CYS A 311 -20.54 5.26 9.07
C CYS A 311 -20.97 6.00 10.34
N ILE A 312 -20.28 7.10 10.64
CA ILE A 312 -20.66 8.05 11.68
C ILE A 312 -20.83 9.42 11.03
N PRO A 313 -21.94 10.17 11.28
CA PRO A 313 -22.12 11.50 10.70
C PRO A 313 -20.95 12.43 11.04
N ARG A 314 -20.49 13.18 10.06
CA ARG A 314 -19.34 14.08 10.21
C ARG A 314 -19.52 15.07 11.36
N GLU A 315 -20.74 15.59 11.56
CA GLU A 315 -21.06 16.47 12.67
C GLU A 315 -20.82 15.82 14.05
N THR A 316 -21.12 14.51 14.15
CA THR A 316 -20.88 13.72 15.36
C THR A 316 -19.38 13.52 15.58
N VAL A 317 -18.62 13.25 14.53
CA VAL A 317 -17.16 13.11 14.58
C VAL A 317 -16.52 14.42 15.06
N GLU A 318 -16.87 15.53 14.46
CA GLU A 318 -16.32 16.84 14.80
C GLU A 318 -16.70 17.28 16.22
N LYS A 319 -17.97 17.11 16.61
CA LYS A 319 -18.48 17.48 17.94
C LYS A 319 -17.82 16.70 19.08
N ASN A 320 -17.50 15.43 18.85
CA ASN A 320 -16.92 14.56 19.87
C ASN A 320 -15.38 14.48 19.76
N GLY A 321 -14.78 15.12 18.76
CA GLY A 321 -13.34 15.07 18.50
C GLY A 321 -12.85 13.70 18.07
N LEU A 322 -13.70 12.90 17.40
CA LEU A 322 -13.35 11.59 16.88
C LEU A 322 -12.54 11.76 15.58
N LEU A 323 -11.41 11.07 15.47
CA LEU A 323 -10.59 11.08 14.27
C LEU A 323 -10.96 9.89 13.38
N GLN A 324 -11.22 10.16 12.12
CA GLN A 324 -11.60 9.17 11.11
C GLN A 324 -10.54 8.07 10.88
N SER A 325 -9.28 8.32 11.19
CA SER A 325 -8.15 7.43 10.89
C SER A 325 -7.49 6.76 12.10
N ASN A 326 -7.93 7.05 13.32
CA ASN A 326 -7.31 6.51 14.52
C ASN A 326 -8.35 5.87 15.44
N MET A 327 -8.51 4.57 15.28
CA MET A 327 -9.32 3.73 16.18
C MET A 327 -8.74 3.60 17.60
N GLN A 328 -7.68 4.33 17.92
CA GLN A 328 -7.13 4.43 19.28
C GLN A 328 -7.74 5.59 20.07
N ASP A 329 -8.82 6.17 19.61
CA ASP A 329 -9.45 7.24 20.35
C ASP A 329 -10.24 6.62 21.52
N GLU A 330 -9.66 6.71 22.73
CA GLU A 330 -10.27 6.23 23.99
C GLU A 330 -11.70 6.76 24.24
N LYS A 331 -12.15 7.72 23.45
CA LYS A 331 -13.52 8.25 23.53
C LYS A 331 -14.55 7.39 22.83
N LEU A 332 -14.13 6.48 21.95
CA LEU A 332 -15.00 5.48 21.33
C LEU A 332 -15.07 4.18 22.14
N LEU A 333 -14.09 3.91 22.96
CA LEU A 333 -14.03 2.82 23.92
C LEU A 333 -14.55 3.27 25.28
#